data_82267629f64a5f3b81c6b4f41aa842cb
#
_entry.id   82267629f64a5f3b81c6b4f41aa842cb
#
_cell.length_a   1.000
_cell.length_b   1.000
_cell.length_c   1.000
_cell.angle_alpha   90.00
_cell.angle_beta   90.00
_cell.angle_gamma   90.00
#
_symmetry.space_group_name_H-M   'P 1'
#
loop_
_entity.id
_entity.type
_entity.pdbx_description
1 polymer ?
#
loop_
_entity_poly.entity_id
_entity_poly.type
_entity_poly.pdbx_seq_one_letter_code
_entity_poly.pdbx_strand_id
1 'polypeptide(L)'
;VTQTILFSVLVLGTVAAVFAAILYLIAQKFAVEEDPRVTEVAEMLPGINCGACGFPGCPGMAAALVEGADAGDISHLQCPPGGQETMSRIGEYFGLEVGSAKATVAVLRCGGTCEKAPARSTYDGPESCALAHSTYAGESGCAFGCLMQGDCEVACPFDAISMNAVTGLPEVDQEKCTSCGACVEACPRNLFEIRPVGRRDRRVWINCRNTEPAIAAKKNCSVACIGCGLCKKVCDDIVQAITIENNLAYIDHDKCIACGKCVTVCPTKAIAATFEPPQPKPKKKETEPAAT
;
A
#
# COMPACT_ATOMS: atom_id res chain seq x y z
N VAL A 1 19.29 65.00 -15.37
CA VAL A 1 19.60 63.57 -15.24
C VAL A 1 19.96 63.18 -13.80
N THR A 2 20.92 63.90 -13.16
CA THR A 2 21.38 63.59 -11.79
C THR A 2 20.30 63.78 -10.72
N GLN A 3 19.46 64.80 -10.88
CA GLN A 3 18.40 65.09 -9.94
C GLN A 3 17.22 64.08 -10.02
N THR A 4 16.94 63.58 -11.24
CA THR A 4 15.95 62.53 -11.46
C THR A 4 16.42 61.19 -10.88
N ILE A 5 17.68 60.87 -11.04
CA ILE A 5 18.29 59.65 -10.47
C ILE A 5 18.25 59.69 -8.94
N LEU A 6 18.61 60.82 -8.36
CA LEU A 6 18.62 61.01 -6.91
C LEU A 6 17.20 60.87 -6.32
N PHE A 7 16.19 61.46 -7.00
CA PHE A 7 14.80 61.35 -6.59
C PHE A 7 14.29 59.89 -6.70
N SER A 8 14.60 59.21 -7.80
CA SER A 8 14.23 57.80 -7.98
C SER A 8 14.83 56.88 -6.94
N VAL A 9 16.12 57.07 -6.63
CA VAL A 9 16.81 56.30 -5.55
C VAL A 9 16.17 56.53 -4.19
N LEU A 10 15.82 57.78 -3.89
CA LEU A 10 15.21 58.16 -2.60
C LEU A 10 13.80 57.57 -2.47
N VAL A 11 12.98 57.60 -3.52
CA VAL A 11 11.62 57.02 -3.54
C VAL A 11 11.70 55.50 -3.43
N LEU A 12 12.53 54.83 -4.24
CA LEU A 12 12.67 53.38 -4.18
C LEU A 12 13.24 52.90 -2.85
N GLY A 13 14.22 53.66 -2.30
CA GLY A 13 14.81 53.35 -0.98
C GLY A 13 13.80 53.47 0.17
N THR A 14 12.98 54.51 0.13
CA THR A 14 11.91 54.67 1.18
C THR A 14 10.86 53.59 1.07
N VAL A 15 10.40 53.24 -0.15
CA VAL A 15 9.45 52.14 -0.38
C VAL A 15 10.02 50.80 0.10
N ALA A 16 11.28 50.52 -0.24
CA ALA A 16 11.94 49.28 0.19
C ALA A 16 12.08 49.21 1.72
N ALA A 17 12.45 50.32 2.37
CA ALA A 17 12.56 50.40 3.84
C ALA A 17 11.21 50.19 4.54
N VAL A 18 10.13 50.76 4.01
CA VAL A 18 8.77 50.57 4.55
C VAL A 18 8.35 49.09 4.41
N PHE A 19 8.54 48.47 3.24
CA PHE A 19 8.24 47.05 3.05
C PHE A 19 9.08 46.15 3.97
N ALA A 20 10.36 46.43 4.09
CA ALA A 20 11.24 45.67 5.00
C ALA A 20 10.77 45.77 6.46
N ALA A 21 10.37 46.98 6.92
CA ALA A 21 9.83 47.16 8.26
C ALA A 21 8.50 46.41 8.48
N ILE A 22 7.60 46.46 7.49
CA ILE A 22 6.32 45.71 7.55
C ILE A 22 6.58 44.21 7.61
N LEU A 23 7.45 43.67 6.73
CA LEU A 23 7.80 42.25 6.76
C LEU A 23 8.46 41.85 8.06
N TYR A 24 9.34 42.68 8.61
CA TYR A 24 9.98 42.41 9.92
C TYR A 24 8.95 42.34 11.06
N LEU A 25 8.00 43.26 11.10
CA LEU A 25 6.94 43.27 12.11
C LEU A 25 5.99 42.06 11.96
N ILE A 26 5.68 41.71 10.74
CA ILE A 26 4.88 40.49 10.44
C ILE A 26 5.65 39.25 10.87
N ALA A 27 6.92 39.12 10.49
CA ALA A 27 7.76 37.98 10.88
C ALA A 27 7.88 37.84 12.40
N GLN A 28 8.06 38.94 13.13
CA GLN A 28 8.07 38.89 14.60
C GLN A 28 6.72 38.47 15.20
N LYS A 29 5.61 38.98 14.65
CA LYS A 29 4.27 38.70 15.18
C LYS A 29 3.82 37.25 14.89
N PHE A 30 4.29 36.67 13.79
CA PHE A 30 3.96 35.32 13.35
C PHE A 30 5.15 34.36 13.49
N ALA A 31 6.18 34.71 14.28
CA ALA A 31 7.22 33.77 14.66
C ALA A 31 6.57 32.64 15.46
N VAL A 32 6.56 31.44 14.87
CA VAL A 32 6.19 30.21 15.56
C VAL A 32 7.45 29.75 16.29
N GLU A 33 7.39 29.70 17.60
CA GLU A 33 8.42 29.03 18.40
C GLU A 33 8.23 27.53 18.21
N GLU A 34 9.03 26.92 17.35
CA GLU A 34 9.06 25.46 17.22
C GLU A 34 9.74 24.87 18.46
N ASP A 35 9.09 23.88 19.06
CA ASP A 35 9.67 23.11 20.16
C ASP A 35 10.94 22.40 19.65
N PRO A 36 12.11 22.61 20.26
CA PRO A 36 13.36 21.98 19.82
C PRO A 36 13.28 20.45 19.82
N ARG A 37 12.45 19.85 20.67
CA ARG A 37 12.20 18.41 20.70
C ARG A 37 11.63 17.90 19.37
N VAL A 38 10.85 18.70 18.64
CA VAL A 38 10.31 18.32 17.33
C VAL A 38 11.44 18.09 16.33
N THR A 39 12.45 18.93 16.33
CA THR A 39 13.62 18.77 15.45
C THR A 39 14.41 17.52 15.81
N GLU A 40 14.67 17.28 17.09
CA GLU A 40 15.40 16.09 17.56
C GLU A 40 14.65 14.79 17.21
N VAL A 41 13.33 14.76 17.40
CA VAL A 41 12.50 13.60 17.05
C VAL A 41 12.42 13.42 15.54
N ALA A 42 12.36 14.50 14.76
CA ALA A 42 12.36 14.43 13.31
C ALA A 42 13.66 13.82 12.76
N GLU A 43 14.82 14.06 13.39
CA GLU A 43 16.10 13.45 13.05
C GLU A 43 16.17 11.94 13.40
N MET A 44 15.38 11.48 14.38
CA MET A 44 15.26 10.07 14.71
C MET A 44 14.39 9.31 13.70
N LEU A 45 13.49 9.99 13.01
CA LEU A 45 12.63 9.42 11.98
C LEU A 45 13.40 9.20 10.66
N PRO A 46 12.94 8.30 9.77
CA PRO A 46 13.65 7.97 8.51
C PRO A 46 13.82 9.13 7.52
N GLY A 47 13.14 10.25 7.68
CA GLY A 47 13.27 11.45 6.83
C GLY A 47 12.65 11.32 5.42
N ILE A 48 11.95 10.24 5.12
CA ILE A 48 11.44 9.89 3.77
C ILE A 48 10.20 10.73 3.41
N ASN A 49 9.51 11.31 4.39
CA ASN A 49 8.30 12.12 4.20
C ASN A 49 7.18 11.40 3.43
N CYS A 50 7.06 10.07 3.55
CA CYS A 50 6.15 9.24 2.76
C CYS A 50 4.65 9.37 3.12
N GLY A 51 4.31 9.99 4.25
CA GLY A 51 2.91 10.14 4.69
C GLY A 51 2.23 8.87 5.22
N ALA A 52 2.90 7.72 5.23
CA ALA A 52 2.30 6.43 5.63
C ALA A 52 1.78 6.39 7.08
N CYS A 53 2.30 7.24 7.93
CA CYS A 53 1.83 7.43 9.31
C CYS A 53 0.56 8.31 9.41
N GLY A 54 0.06 8.85 8.29
CA GLY A 54 -1.10 9.77 8.24
C GLY A 54 -0.76 11.24 8.51
N PHE A 55 0.53 11.59 8.67
CA PHE A 55 0.98 12.96 8.89
C PHE A 55 1.67 13.53 7.64
N PRO A 56 1.66 14.86 7.47
CA PRO A 56 2.30 15.53 6.33
C PRO A 56 3.83 15.55 6.49
N GLY A 57 4.46 14.37 6.26
CA GLY A 57 5.90 14.19 6.37
C GLY A 57 6.41 13.91 7.79
N CYS A 58 7.71 13.65 7.90
CA CYS A 58 8.36 13.34 9.18
C CYS A 58 8.30 14.46 10.20
N PRO A 59 8.42 15.77 9.85
CA PRO A 59 8.23 16.84 10.81
C PRO A 59 6.83 16.88 11.42
N GLY A 60 5.78 16.61 10.62
CA GLY A 60 4.41 16.54 11.13
C GLY A 60 4.21 15.37 12.10
N MET A 61 4.81 14.22 11.84
CA MET A 61 4.83 13.09 12.75
C MET A 61 5.61 13.39 14.03
N ALA A 62 6.74 14.08 13.93
CA ALA A 62 7.55 14.48 15.08
C ALA A 62 6.77 15.44 16.01
N ALA A 63 6.07 16.41 15.44
CA ALA A 63 5.21 17.31 16.21
C ALA A 63 4.10 16.54 16.95
N ALA A 64 3.43 15.60 16.29
CA ALA A 64 2.41 14.75 16.90
C ALA A 64 2.98 13.85 18.02
N LEU A 65 4.21 13.35 17.87
CA LEU A 65 4.90 12.57 18.89
C LEU A 65 5.25 13.42 20.13
N VAL A 66 5.68 14.66 19.94
CA VAL A 66 5.94 15.58 21.05
C VAL A 66 4.65 15.94 21.78
N GLU A 67 3.58 16.24 21.03
CA GLU A 67 2.25 16.52 21.61
C GLU A 67 1.70 15.29 22.37
N GLY A 68 1.83 14.11 21.80
CA GLY A 68 1.43 12.85 22.44
C GLY A 68 2.26 12.57 23.70
N ALA A 69 3.55 12.87 23.68
CA ALA A 69 4.43 12.73 24.84
C ALA A 69 4.04 13.68 25.97
N ASP A 70 3.66 14.90 25.66
CA ASP A 70 3.16 15.86 26.65
C ASP A 70 1.80 15.43 27.23
N ALA A 71 1.00 14.69 26.43
CA ALA A 71 -0.24 14.04 26.89
C ALA A 71 0.01 12.71 27.64
N GLY A 72 1.23 12.17 27.61
CA GLY A 72 1.65 10.95 28.28
C GLY A 72 1.32 9.64 27.52
N ASP A 73 0.91 9.72 26.26
CA ASP A 73 0.61 8.55 25.43
C ASP A 73 1.02 8.74 23.95
N ILE A 74 1.99 7.94 23.50
CA ILE A 74 2.44 7.83 22.11
C ILE A 74 2.19 6.43 21.52
N SER A 75 1.50 5.55 22.24
CA SER A 75 1.32 4.14 21.87
C SER A 75 0.54 3.95 20.58
N HIS A 76 -0.32 4.90 20.23
CA HIS A 76 -1.14 4.90 19.01
C HIS A 76 -0.40 5.46 17.78
N LEU A 77 0.73 6.12 17.97
CA LEU A 77 1.55 6.71 16.90
C LEU A 77 2.57 5.67 16.41
N GLN A 78 2.60 5.43 15.10
CA GLN A 78 3.49 4.45 14.50
C GLN A 78 4.09 4.99 13.21
N CYS A 79 5.38 4.75 13.00
CA CYS A 79 6.07 5.05 11.75
C CYS A 79 6.34 3.74 10.99
N PRO A 80 5.56 3.39 9.94
CA PRO A 80 5.75 2.13 9.22
C PRO A 80 7.17 1.94 8.66
N PRO A 81 7.78 2.92 7.96
CA PRO A 81 9.14 2.79 7.47
C PRO A 81 10.21 2.75 8.56
N GLY A 82 9.99 3.44 9.67
CA GLY A 82 10.91 3.45 10.82
C GLY A 82 10.86 2.17 11.64
N GLY A 83 9.74 1.45 11.56
CA GLY A 83 9.53 0.21 12.28
C GLY A 83 9.59 0.34 13.80
N GLN A 84 9.64 -0.80 14.48
CA GLN A 84 9.65 -0.86 15.95
C GLN A 84 10.93 -0.29 16.55
N GLU A 85 12.06 -0.41 15.87
CA GLU A 85 13.35 0.08 16.37
C GLU A 85 13.35 1.61 16.52
N THR A 86 12.92 2.33 15.47
CA THR A 86 12.79 3.79 15.52
C THR A 86 11.80 4.22 16.60
N MET A 87 10.65 3.55 16.68
CA MET A 87 9.63 3.88 17.68
C MET A 87 10.14 3.60 19.10
N SER A 88 10.89 2.53 19.34
CA SER A 88 11.49 2.23 20.64
C SER A 88 12.49 3.32 21.08
N ARG A 89 13.35 3.79 20.15
CA ARG A 89 14.29 4.90 20.43
C ARG A 89 13.55 6.18 20.81
N ILE A 90 12.44 6.49 20.13
CA ILE A 90 11.61 7.65 20.45
C ILE A 90 10.91 7.45 21.81
N GLY A 91 10.43 6.26 22.10
CA GLY A 91 9.86 5.90 23.39
C GLY A 91 10.85 6.05 24.54
N GLU A 92 12.10 5.61 24.35
CA GLU A 92 13.18 5.81 25.31
C GLU A 92 13.50 7.29 25.53
N TYR A 93 13.51 8.10 24.47
CA TYR A 93 13.72 9.54 24.54
C TYR A 93 12.68 10.25 25.41
N PHE A 94 11.42 9.86 25.29
CA PHE A 94 10.33 10.43 26.11
C PHE A 94 10.08 9.69 27.44
N GLY A 95 10.70 8.51 27.65
CA GLY A 95 10.42 7.65 28.80
C GLY A 95 9.02 7.04 28.78
N LEU A 96 8.44 6.82 27.59
CA LEU A 96 7.10 6.30 27.38
C LEU A 96 7.12 4.94 26.68
N GLU A 97 6.11 4.12 26.95
CA GLU A 97 5.93 2.86 26.22
C GLU A 97 5.36 3.14 24.83
N VAL A 98 5.94 2.50 23.81
CA VAL A 98 5.46 2.54 22.44
C VAL A 98 4.61 1.31 22.13
N GLY A 99 3.58 1.50 21.33
CA GLY A 99 2.76 0.38 20.86
C GLY A 99 3.57 -0.60 20.00
N SER A 100 3.26 -1.88 20.10
CA SER A 100 3.84 -2.90 19.22
C SER A 100 3.10 -2.90 17.88
N ALA A 101 3.72 -2.38 16.83
CA ALA A 101 3.19 -2.47 15.49
C ALA A 101 3.34 -3.90 14.95
N LYS A 102 2.26 -4.48 14.41
CA LYS A 102 2.37 -5.71 13.63
C LYS A 102 3.12 -5.38 12.34
N ALA A 103 4.18 -6.13 12.05
CA ALA A 103 4.85 -6.00 10.76
C ALA A 103 3.83 -6.18 9.62
N THR A 104 3.86 -5.29 8.66
CA THR A 104 2.98 -5.30 7.49
C THR A 104 3.80 -5.29 6.21
N VAL A 105 3.20 -5.69 5.10
CA VAL A 105 3.84 -5.72 3.78
C VAL A 105 2.80 -5.51 2.68
N ALA A 106 3.22 -4.91 1.58
CA ALA A 106 2.38 -4.78 0.40
C ALA A 106 2.19 -6.14 -0.29
N VAL A 107 0.97 -6.45 -0.70
CA VAL A 107 0.65 -7.61 -1.54
C VAL A 107 -0.05 -7.17 -2.80
N LEU A 108 0.28 -7.81 -3.92
CA LEU A 108 -0.40 -7.61 -5.20
C LEU A 108 -1.68 -8.43 -5.24
N ARG A 109 -2.77 -7.85 -5.68
CA ARG A 109 -4.08 -8.50 -5.90
C ARG A 109 -4.38 -8.71 -7.39
N CYS A 110 -3.40 -9.19 -8.12
CA CYS A 110 -3.55 -9.60 -9.52
C CYS A 110 -2.63 -10.79 -9.81
N GLY A 111 -3.23 -11.90 -10.23
CA GLY A 111 -2.51 -13.12 -10.67
C GLY A 111 -2.47 -13.30 -12.17
N GLY A 112 -2.97 -12.32 -12.93
CA GLY A 112 -3.06 -12.35 -14.39
C GLY A 112 -1.72 -12.08 -15.06
N THR A 113 -0.82 -13.06 -15.08
CA THR A 113 0.44 -13.00 -15.84
C THR A 113 0.17 -12.92 -17.34
N CYS A 114 1.18 -12.61 -18.14
CA CYS A 114 1.09 -12.61 -19.62
C CYS A 114 0.52 -13.92 -20.17
N GLU A 115 0.82 -15.06 -19.54
CA GLU A 115 0.29 -16.37 -19.91
C GLU A 115 -1.19 -16.55 -19.50
N LYS A 116 -1.55 -16.13 -18.29
CA LYS A 116 -2.89 -16.38 -17.71
C LYS A 116 -3.93 -15.36 -18.15
N ALA A 117 -3.51 -14.18 -18.54
CA ALA A 117 -4.32 -13.10 -19.08
C ALA A 117 -3.65 -12.53 -20.34
N PRO A 118 -3.65 -13.29 -21.46
CA PRO A 118 -2.91 -12.95 -22.67
C PRO A 118 -3.37 -11.60 -23.23
N ALA A 119 -2.41 -10.87 -23.79
CA ALA A 119 -2.65 -9.60 -24.46
C ALA A 119 -3.56 -9.80 -25.69
N ARG A 120 -4.52 -8.89 -25.87
CA ARG A 120 -5.45 -8.81 -27.00
C ARG A 120 -5.16 -7.65 -27.92
N SER A 121 -4.38 -6.72 -27.45
CA SER A 121 -3.98 -5.49 -28.12
C SER A 121 -2.65 -5.02 -27.54
N THR A 122 -1.95 -4.20 -28.27
CA THR A 122 -0.67 -3.61 -27.85
C THR A 122 -0.90 -2.16 -27.47
N TYR A 123 -0.34 -1.74 -26.36
CA TYR A 123 -0.31 -0.34 -25.95
C TYR A 123 0.95 0.31 -26.52
N ASP A 124 0.76 1.37 -27.30
CA ASP A 124 1.84 2.16 -27.91
C ASP A 124 1.75 3.60 -27.40
N GLY A 125 1.86 3.76 -26.11
CA GLY A 125 1.82 5.04 -25.40
C GLY A 125 2.96 5.17 -24.39
N PRO A 126 3.01 6.27 -23.62
CA PRO A 126 4.01 6.44 -22.58
C PRO A 126 3.93 5.32 -21.53
N GLU A 127 5.08 4.87 -21.05
CA GLU A 127 5.19 3.83 -20.02
C GLU A 127 4.71 4.38 -18.66
N SER A 128 3.39 4.43 -18.46
CA SER A 128 2.75 4.85 -17.22
C SER A 128 1.37 4.19 -17.06
N CYS A 129 1.16 3.55 -15.91
CA CYS A 129 -0.14 2.97 -15.55
C CYS A 129 -1.24 4.04 -15.46
N ALA A 130 -0.93 5.23 -14.94
CA ALA A 130 -1.88 6.31 -14.80
C ALA A 130 -2.40 6.78 -16.17
N LEU A 131 -1.51 6.99 -17.14
CA LEU A 131 -1.87 7.37 -18.51
C LEU A 131 -2.58 6.23 -19.24
N ALA A 132 -2.07 5.02 -19.16
CA ALA A 132 -2.70 3.86 -19.78
C ALA A 132 -4.11 3.62 -19.22
N HIS A 133 -4.33 3.80 -17.92
CA HIS A 133 -5.64 3.63 -17.30
C HIS A 133 -6.67 4.66 -17.78
N SER A 134 -6.25 5.90 -18.01
CA SER A 134 -7.15 6.99 -18.45
C SER A 134 -7.56 6.87 -19.92
N THR A 135 -6.74 6.22 -20.75
CA THR A 135 -6.92 6.18 -22.21
C THR A 135 -7.33 4.79 -22.73
N TYR A 136 -7.09 3.73 -21.95
CA TYR A 136 -7.13 2.38 -22.45
C TYR A 136 -7.50 1.34 -21.38
N ALA A 137 -8.25 0.30 -21.77
CA ALA A 137 -8.71 -0.73 -20.82
C ALA A 137 -7.63 -1.74 -20.41
N GLY A 138 -6.42 -1.67 -20.98
CA GLY A 138 -5.31 -2.59 -20.76
C GLY A 138 -5.20 -3.67 -21.83
N GLU A 139 -3.99 -4.18 -22.04
CA GLU A 139 -3.67 -5.14 -23.11
C GLU A 139 -4.39 -6.48 -22.95
N SER A 140 -4.55 -6.97 -21.73
CA SER A 140 -5.13 -8.28 -21.42
C SER A 140 -6.65 -8.39 -21.56
N GLY A 141 -7.35 -7.30 -21.86
CA GLY A 141 -8.82 -7.29 -21.89
C GLY A 141 -9.47 -7.41 -20.50
N CYS A 142 -8.72 -7.51 -19.41
CA CYS A 142 -9.22 -7.43 -18.04
C CYS A 142 -9.18 -5.98 -17.55
N ALA A 143 -10.33 -5.33 -17.44
CA ALA A 143 -10.42 -3.94 -16.99
C ALA A 143 -9.89 -3.71 -15.56
N PHE A 144 -9.74 -4.77 -14.77
CA PHE A 144 -9.31 -4.76 -13.38
C PHE A 144 -7.86 -5.25 -13.18
N GLY A 145 -7.23 -5.81 -14.22
CA GLY A 145 -5.91 -6.42 -14.13
C GLY A 145 -4.76 -5.42 -14.14
N CYS A 146 -3.54 -5.87 -13.85
CA CYS A 146 -2.33 -5.06 -13.94
C CYS A 146 -2.14 -4.54 -15.37
N LEU A 147 -1.70 -3.27 -15.49
CA LEU A 147 -1.39 -2.62 -16.77
C LEU A 147 0.07 -2.85 -17.19
N MET A 148 0.89 -3.38 -16.29
CA MET A 148 2.28 -3.79 -16.55
C MET A 148 3.24 -2.64 -16.96
N GLN A 149 2.89 -1.35 -16.67
CA GLN A 149 3.71 -0.19 -17.04
C GLN A 149 4.67 0.28 -15.92
N GLY A 150 4.69 -0.37 -14.75
CA GLY A 150 5.72 -0.17 -13.73
C GLY A 150 5.59 1.06 -12.80
N ASP A 151 4.51 1.86 -12.82
CA ASP A 151 4.38 3.04 -11.92
C ASP A 151 4.60 2.68 -10.44
N CYS A 152 4.25 1.47 -10.00
CA CYS A 152 4.46 1.00 -8.63
C CYS A 152 5.94 0.73 -8.30
N GLU A 153 6.75 0.32 -9.28
CA GLU A 153 8.20 0.16 -9.15
C GLU A 153 8.86 1.53 -9.02
N VAL A 154 8.53 2.46 -9.93
CA VAL A 154 9.05 3.83 -9.93
C VAL A 154 8.68 4.59 -8.64
N ALA A 155 7.47 4.36 -8.12
CA ALA A 155 7.00 5.01 -6.91
C ALA A 155 7.60 4.43 -5.62
N CYS A 156 8.30 3.30 -5.67
CA CYS A 156 8.84 2.64 -4.48
C CYS A 156 10.18 3.27 -4.05
N PRO A 157 10.24 4.04 -2.95
CA PRO A 157 11.48 4.69 -2.53
C PRO A 157 12.49 3.73 -1.86
N PHE A 158 12.13 2.45 -1.73
CA PHE A 158 12.94 1.42 -1.05
C PHE A 158 13.42 0.33 -2.01
N ASP A 159 13.20 0.47 -3.32
CA ASP A 159 13.52 -0.57 -4.32
C ASP A 159 12.97 -1.96 -3.93
N ALA A 160 11.80 -1.96 -3.27
CA ALA A 160 11.15 -3.18 -2.80
C ALA A 160 10.18 -3.79 -3.84
N ILE A 161 10.01 -3.13 -4.99
CA ILE A 161 9.14 -3.61 -6.07
C ILE A 161 9.95 -3.63 -7.36
N SER A 162 9.87 -4.75 -8.07
CA SER A 162 10.47 -4.91 -9.41
C SER A 162 9.48 -5.56 -10.37
N MET A 163 9.49 -5.14 -11.62
CA MET A 163 8.67 -5.76 -12.66
C MET A 163 9.33 -7.04 -13.15
N ASN A 164 8.63 -8.16 -13.02
CA ASN A 164 9.11 -9.45 -13.53
C ASN A 164 8.85 -9.52 -15.05
N ALA A 165 9.91 -9.57 -15.84
CA ALA A 165 9.85 -9.59 -17.30
C ALA A 165 9.11 -10.83 -17.88
N VAL A 166 9.09 -11.95 -17.15
CA VAL A 166 8.44 -13.19 -17.61
C VAL A 166 6.94 -13.16 -17.33
N THR A 167 6.56 -12.73 -16.16
CA THR A 167 5.15 -12.69 -15.72
C THR A 167 4.42 -11.42 -16.11
N GLY A 168 5.16 -10.33 -16.36
CA GLY A 168 4.66 -8.97 -16.57
C GLY A 168 4.10 -8.33 -15.30
N LEU A 169 4.17 -8.99 -14.15
CA LEU A 169 3.61 -8.49 -12.89
C LEU A 169 4.70 -7.95 -11.97
N PRO A 170 4.37 -6.96 -11.13
CA PRO A 170 5.29 -6.51 -10.09
C PRO A 170 5.42 -7.57 -8.99
N GLU A 171 6.65 -7.79 -8.55
CA GLU A 171 7.00 -8.61 -7.40
C GLU A 171 7.46 -7.73 -6.24
N VAL A 172 7.02 -8.07 -5.04
CA VAL A 172 7.35 -7.32 -3.82
C VAL A 172 8.40 -8.10 -3.04
N ASP A 173 9.56 -7.49 -2.86
CA ASP A 173 10.59 -7.95 -1.93
C ASP A 173 10.14 -7.61 -0.50
N GLN A 174 9.84 -8.64 0.28
CA GLN A 174 9.28 -8.49 1.61
C GLN A 174 10.30 -7.99 2.64
N GLU A 175 11.59 -8.25 2.41
CA GLU A 175 12.67 -7.81 3.30
C GLU A 175 12.93 -6.31 3.17
N LYS A 176 12.75 -5.77 1.95
CA LYS A 176 12.91 -4.34 1.68
C LYS A 176 11.62 -3.54 1.90
N CYS A 177 10.46 -4.20 1.88
CA CYS A 177 9.18 -3.52 1.94
C CYS A 177 8.91 -2.95 3.35
N THR A 178 8.85 -1.63 3.46
CA THR A 178 8.56 -0.90 4.70
C THR A 178 7.08 -0.57 4.89
N SER A 179 6.19 -1.06 4.00
CA SER A 179 4.74 -0.79 4.05
C SER A 179 4.35 0.68 3.95
N CYS A 180 5.16 1.50 3.30
CA CYS A 180 4.92 2.95 3.19
C CYS A 180 3.66 3.33 2.40
N GLY A 181 3.05 2.41 1.63
CA GLY A 181 1.82 2.66 0.88
C GLY A 181 2.01 3.32 -0.49
N ALA A 182 3.20 3.78 -0.87
CA ALA A 182 3.44 4.47 -2.14
C ALA A 182 2.95 3.67 -3.37
N CYS A 183 3.12 2.34 -3.37
CA CYS A 183 2.62 1.48 -4.44
C CYS A 183 1.09 1.37 -4.47
N VAL A 184 0.42 1.54 -3.33
CA VAL A 184 -1.06 1.56 -3.25
C VAL A 184 -1.59 2.83 -3.91
N GLU A 185 -0.98 3.97 -3.62
CA GLU A 185 -1.36 5.27 -4.19
C GLU A 185 -1.03 5.38 -5.68
N ALA A 186 0.14 4.86 -6.08
CA ALA A 186 0.57 4.90 -7.48
C ALA A 186 -0.26 3.99 -8.40
N CYS A 187 -0.97 2.99 -7.87
CA CYS A 187 -1.71 2.05 -8.69
C CYS A 187 -3.12 2.54 -9.03
N PRO A 188 -3.43 2.97 -10.27
CA PRO A 188 -4.74 3.50 -10.65
C PRO A 188 -5.85 2.44 -10.57
N ARG A 189 -5.49 1.16 -10.47
CA ARG A 189 -6.42 0.03 -10.33
C ARG A 189 -6.50 -0.52 -8.91
N ASN A 190 -5.84 0.12 -7.95
CA ASN A 190 -5.82 -0.27 -6.54
C ASN A 190 -5.49 -1.75 -6.32
N LEU A 191 -4.47 -2.26 -7.03
CA LEU A 191 -4.09 -3.67 -6.98
C LEU A 191 -3.21 -4.01 -5.78
N PHE A 192 -2.60 -3.02 -5.13
CA PHE A 192 -1.83 -3.24 -3.93
C PHE A 192 -2.69 -3.08 -2.67
N GLU A 193 -2.38 -3.85 -1.67
CA GLU A 193 -2.99 -3.80 -0.34
C GLU A 193 -1.93 -4.06 0.71
N ILE A 194 -1.89 -3.26 1.78
CA ILE A 194 -1.00 -3.49 2.91
C ILE A 194 -1.66 -4.54 3.82
N ARG A 195 -0.94 -5.61 4.10
CA ARG A 195 -1.41 -6.71 4.95
C ARG A 195 -0.43 -7.04 6.05
N PRO A 196 -0.93 -7.40 7.25
CA PRO A 196 -0.06 -7.84 8.33
C PRO A 196 0.69 -9.12 7.95
N VAL A 197 1.94 -9.18 8.36
CA VAL A 197 2.75 -10.39 8.31
C VAL A 197 2.22 -11.35 9.38
N GLY A 198 1.62 -12.45 8.97
CA GLY A 198 1.08 -13.45 9.89
C GLY A 198 2.16 -14.24 10.61
N ARG A 199 1.75 -15.11 11.55
CA ARG A 199 2.68 -16.01 12.23
C ARG A 199 3.46 -16.85 11.22
N ARG A 200 4.79 -16.92 11.34
CA ARG A 200 5.70 -17.62 10.42
C ARG A 200 5.57 -17.12 8.98
N ASP A 201 5.34 -15.84 8.81
CA ASP A 201 5.19 -15.18 7.50
C ASP A 201 4.05 -15.74 6.62
N ARG A 202 3.03 -16.35 7.24
CA ARG A 202 1.92 -16.98 6.52
C ARG A 202 0.80 -15.98 6.24
N ARG A 203 0.50 -15.78 4.96
CA ARG A 203 -0.58 -14.92 4.45
C ARG A 203 -1.37 -15.63 3.38
N VAL A 204 -2.64 -15.29 3.28
CA VAL A 204 -3.54 -15.77 2.22
C VAL A 204 -4.41 -14.60 1.78
N TRP A 205 -4.52 -14.38 0.48
CA TRP A 205 -5.36 -13.31 -0.09
C TRP A 205 -5.93 -13.69 -1.44
N ILE A 206 -7.00 -12.98 -1.86
CA ILE A 206 -7.56 -13.12 -3.19
C ILE A 206 -6.68 -12.33 -4.17
N ASN A 207 -6.02 -13.05 -5.07
CA ASN A 207 -5.11 -12.49 -6.07
C ASN A 207 -5.89 -12.07 -7.34
N CYS A 208 -6.98 -11.33 -7.12
CA CYS A 208 -7.87 -10.81 -8.16
C CYS A 208 -8.67 -9.62 -7.62
N ARG A 209 -9.03 -8.69 -8.52
CA ARG A 209 -9.94 -7.58 -8.23
C ARG A 209 -11.09 -7.46 -9.23
N ASN A 210 -11.22 -8.42 -10.12
CA ASN A 210 -12.28 -8.42 -11.14
C ASN A 210 -13.64 -8.71 -10.51
N THR A 211 -14.61 -7.82 -10.76
CA THR A 211 -16.00 -7.91 -10.27
C THR A 211 -16.99 -8.30 -11.37
N GLU A 212 -16.50 -8.56 -12.60
CA GLU A 212 -17.33 -9.02 -13.71
C GLU A 212 -17.98 -10.39 -13.42
N PRO A 213 -19.11 -10.70 -14.06
CA PRO A 213 -19.68 -12.03 -14.00
C PRO A 213 -18.68 -13.13 -14.39
N ALA A 214 -18.82 -14.30 -13.78
CA ALA A 214 -17.87 -15.42 -13.88
C ALA A 214 -17.44 -15.76 -15.32
N ILE A 215 -18.37 -15.71 -16.29
CA ILE A 215 -18.10 -16.02 -17.70
C ILE A 215 -17.17 -14.97 -18.31
N ALA A 216 -17.45 -13.68 -18.10
CA ALA A 216 -16.64 -12.58 -18.61
C ALA A 216 -15.24 -12.56 -17.96
N ALA A 217 -15.18 -12.68 -16.63
CA ALA A 217 -13.94 -12.72 -15.89
C ALA A 217 -13.02 -13.86 -16.35
N LYS A 218 -13.57 -15.08 -16.51
CA LYS A 218 -12.81 -16.25 -16.95
C LYS A 218 -12.36 -16.17 -18.42
N LYS A 219 -13.15 -15.49 -19.27
CA LYS A 219 -12.78 -15.25 -20.68
C LYS A 219 -11.53 -14.37 -20.78
N ASN A 220 -11.34 -13.43 -19.85
CA ASN A 220 -10.25 -12.45 -19.86
C ASN A 220 -9.01 -12.93 -19.09
N CYS A 221 -9.19 -13.79 -18.06
CA CYS A 221 -8.09 -14.28 -17.24
C CYS A 221 -8.41 -15.68 -16.69
N SER A 222 -7.55 -16.67 -16.94
CA SER A 222 -7.74 -18.06 -16.52
C SER A 222 -7.74 -18.25 -15.00
N VAL A 223 -7.10 -17.31 -14.25
CA VAL A 223 -7.02 -17.32 -12.79
C VAL A 223 -7.94 -16.27 -12.13
N ALA A 224 -8.92 -15.74 -12.86
CA ALA A 224 -9.86 -14.77 -12.30
C ALA A 224 -10.70 -15.39 -11.18
N CYS A 225 -11.02 -14.59 -10.16
CA CYS A 225 -12.06 -14.95 -9.20
C CYS A 225 -13.42 -14.93 -9.90
N ILE A 226 -14.21 -15.97 -9.73
CA ILE A 226 -15.54 -16.13 -10.35
C ILE A 226 -16.69 -16.06 -9.33
N GLY A 227 -16.40 -15.64 -8.10
CA GLY A 227 -17.40 -15.50 -7.05
C GLY A 227 -18.13 -16.79 -6.66
N CYS A 228 -17.58 -17.97 -6.94
CA CYS A 228 -18.26 -19.27 -6.81
C CYS A 228 -18.61 -19.70 -5.37
N GLY A 229 -18.08 -19.05 -4.35
CA GLY A 229 -18.39 -19.29 -2.95
C GLY A 229 -17.70 -20.49 -2.29
N LEU A 230 -16.96 -21.33 -3.00
CA LEU A 230 -16.33 -22.52 -2.42
C LEU A 230 -15.33 -22.19 -1.31
N CYS A 231 -14.53 -21.13 -1.50
CA CYS A 231 -13.59 -20.66 -0.48
C CYS A 231 -14.31 -20.16 0.78
N LYS A 232 -15.44 -19.44 0.62
CA LYS A 232 -16.26 -18.97 1.72
C LYS A 232 -16.84 -20.15 2.50
N LYS A 233 -17.46 -21.12 1.82
CA LYS A 233 -18.05 -22.30 2.44
C LYS A 233 -17.06 -23.04 3.35
N VAL A 234 -15.83 -23.27 2.89
CA VAL A 234 -14.78 -23.94 3.68
C VAL A 234 -14.27 -23.07 4.83
N CYS A 235 -14.31 -21.75 4.68
CA CYS A 235 -13.86 -20.81 5.72
C CYS A 235 -14.92 -20.60 6.81
N ASP A 236 -16.20 -20.62 6.45
CA ASP A 236 -17.32 -20.41 7.38
C ASP A 236 -17.35 -21.49 8.47
N ASP A 237 -16.92 -22.71 8.17
CA ASP A 237 -16.79 -23.81 9.13
C ASP A 237 -15.65 -23.58 10.17
N ILE A 238 -14.83 -22.52 10.01
CA ILE A 238 -13.62 -22.32 10.82
C ILE A 238 -13.62 -20.94 11.50
N VAL A 239 -13.50 -19.85 10.70
CA VAL A 239 -13.28 -18.48 11.22
C VAL A 239 -14.10 -17.39 10.53
N GLN A 240 -14.87 -17.74 9.50
CA GLN A 240 -15.75 -16.81 8.77
C GLN A 240 -15.02 -15.54 8.25
N ALA A 241 -13.79 -15.72 7.77
CA ALA A 241 -12.93 -14.60 7.32
C ALA A 241 -13.16 -14.23 5.85
N ILE A 242 -14.09 -14.88 5.12
CA ILE A 242 -14.28 -14.66 3.69
C ILE A 242 -15.66 -14.09 3.40
N THR A 243 -15.70 -12.93 2.77
CA THR A 243 -16.90 -12.32 2.22
C THR A 243 -16.90 -12.41 0.69
N ILE A 244 -18.07 -12.34 0.07
CA ILE A 244 -18.22 -12.28 -1.38
C ILE A 244 -19.19 -11.16 -1.70
N GLU A 245 -18.69 -10.20 -2.45
CA GLU A 245 -19.45 -9.05 -2.92
C GLU A 245 -19.14 -8.81 -4.40
N ASN A 246 -20.13 -8.46 -5.19
CA ASN A 246 -19.97 -8.16 -6.61
C ASN A 246 -19.12 -9.21 -7.38
N ASN A 247 -19.43 -10.48 -7.22
CA ASN A 247 -18.72 -11.62 -7.85
C ASN A 247 -17.25 -11.79 -7.42
N LEU A 248 -16.78 -11.07 -6.41
CA LEU A 248 -15.42 -11.10 -5.91
C LEU A 248 -15.37 -11.54 -4.47
N ALA A 249 -14.53 -12.52 -4.16
CA ALA A 249 -14.23 -12.88 -2.79
C ALA A 249 -13.20 -11.91 -2.17
N TYR A 250 -13.34 -11.64 -0.88
CA TYR A 250 -12.36 -10.92 -0.07
C TYR A 250 -12.02 -11.73 1.19
N ILE A 251 -10.75 -11.75 1.57
CA ILE A 251 -10.28 -12.39 2.79
C ILE A 251 -9.90 -11.30 3.78
N ASP A 252 -10.65 -11.21 4.86
CA ASP A 252 -10.37 -10.35 6.00
C ASP A 252 -9.12 -10.87 6.72
N HIS A 253 -8.06 -10.08 6.71
CA HIS A 253 -6.77 -10.48 7.28
C HIS A 253 -6.76 -10.51 8.80
N ASP A 254 -7.63 -9.76 9.48
CA ASP A 254 -7.72 -9.77 10.94
C ASP A 254 -8.40 -11.04 11.47
N LYS A 255 -9.35 -11.60 10.71
CA LYS A 255 -10.03 -12.85 11.02
C LYS A 255 -9.30 -14.08 10.49
N CYS A 256 -8.49 -13.92 9.45
CA CYS A 256 -7.86 -15.04 8.75
C CYS A 256 -6.69 -15.64 9.54
N ILE A 257 -6.77 -16.92 9.85
CA ILE A 257 -5.71 -17.69 10.55
C ILE A 257 -4.67 -18.29 9.58
N ALA A 258 -4.71 -17.95 8.29
CA ALA A 258 -3.81 -18.45 7.25
C ALA A 258 -3.70 -19.99 7.21
N CYS A 259 -4.82 -20.71 7.34
CA CYS A 259 -4.83 -22.19 7.30
C CYS A 259 -4.67 -22.78 5.89
N GLY A 260 -4.88 -22.01 4.83
CA GLY A 260 -4.69 -22.42 3.44
C GLY A 260 -5.77 -23.31 2.82
N LYS A 261 -6.82 -23.72 3.56
CA LYS A 261 -7.88 -24.58 3.02
C LYS A 261 -8.65 -23.95 1.86
N CYS A 262 -8.84 -22.62 1.86
CA CYS A 262 -9.49 -21.91 0.77
C CYS A 262 -8.69 -21.97 -0.54
N VAL A 263 -7.36 -22.06 -0.46
CA VAL A 263 -6.47 -22.16 -1.63
C VAL A 263 -6.71 -23.48 -2.35
N THR A 264 -6.86 -24.59 -1.60
CA THR A 264 -6.99 -25.95 -2.17
C THR A 264 -8.32 -26.18 -2.89
N VAL A 265 -9.37 -25.45 -2.50
CA VAL A 265 -10.71 -25.60 -3.11
C VAL A 265 -10.99 -24.60 -4.21
N CYS A 266 -10.07 -23.65 -4.49
CA CYS A 266 -10.29 -22.64 -5.51
C CYS A 266 -10.12 -23.22 -6.93
N PRO A 267 -11.18 -23.28 -7.75
CA PRO A 267 -11.12 -23.94 -9.06
C PRO A 267 -10.29 -23.15 -10.09
N THR A 268 -10.19 -21.83 -9.92
CA THR A 268 -9.42 -20.94 -10.81
C THR A 268 -8.05 -20.59 -10.25
N LYS A 269 -7.70 -21.06 -9.05
CA LYS A 269 -6.46 -20.71 -8.36
C LYS A 269 -6.27 -19.19 -8.16
N ALA A 270 -7.39 -18.49 -7.95
CA ALA A 270 -7.42 -17.04 -7.71
C ALA A 270 -6.96 -16.64 -6.30
N ILE A 271 -6.52 -17.57 -5.47
CA ILE A 271 -6.08 -17.33 -4.09
C ILE A 271 -4.59 -17.57 -3.99
N ALA A 272 -3.85 -16.55 -3.57
CA ALA A 272 -2.43 -16.62 -3.30
C ALA A 272 -2.16 -16.96 -1.82
N ALA A 273 -1.06 -17.62 -1.56
CA ALA A 273 -0.53 -17.90 -0.24
C ALA A 273 0.99 -17.81 -0.25
N THR A 274 1.59 -17.38 0.85
CA THR A 274 3.07 -17.32 1.02
C THR A 274 3.68 -18.67 1.42
N PHE A 275 2.85 -19.71 1.57
CA PHE A 275 3.25 -21.04 2.01
C PHE A 275 2.55 -22.11 1.16
N GLU A 276 3.06 -23.32 1.21
CA GLU A 276 2.43 -24.48 0.56
C GLU A 276 1.13 -24.84 1.29
N PRO A 277 -0.03 -24.79 0.59
CA PRO A 277 -1.32 -25.13 1.21
C PRO A 277 -1.40 -26.64 1.51
N PRO A 278 -2.21 -27.04 2.52
CA PRO A 278 -2.38 -28.45 2.86
C PRO A 278 -2.94 -29.21 1.66
N GLN A 279 -2.37 -30.36 1.35
CA GLN A 279 -2.88 -31.20 0.26
C GLN A 279 -4.31 -31.68 0.61
N PRO A 280 -5.23 -31.68 -0.35
CA PRO A 280 -6.57 -32.21 -0.14
C PRO A 280 -6.45 -33.70 0.19
N LYS A 281 -7.04 -34.12 1.32
CA LYS A 281 -7.15 -35.55 1.63
C LYS A 281 -7.82 -36.27 0.45
N PRO A 282 -7.30 -37.40 -0.04
CA PRO A 282 -7.96 -38.15 -1.09
C PRO A 282 -9.38 -38.47 -0.67
N LYS A 283 -10.35 -38.15 -1.52
CA LYS A 283 -11.74 -38.54 -1.29
C LYS A 283 -11.76 -40.06 -1.13
N LYS A 284 -12.22 -40.56 0.01
CA LYS A 284 -12.57 -41.98 0.14
C LYS A 284 -13.56 -42.31 -0.98
N LYS A 285 -13.20 -43.18 -1.90
CA LYS A 285 -14.16 -43.77 -2.83
C LYS A 285 -15.25 -44.39 -1.98
N GLU A 286 -16.46 -43.87 -2.06
CA GLU A 286 -17.63 -44.57 -1.57
C GLU A 286 -17.66 -45.88 -2.34
N THR A 287 -17.44 -46.98 -1.64
CA THR A 287 -17.68 -48.32 -2.16
C THR A 287 -19.16 -48.44 -2.40
N GLU A 288 -19.54 -48.56 -3.67
CA GLU A 288 -20.90 -48.95 -4.06
C GLU A 288 -21.27 -50.21 -3.27
N PRO A 289 -22.48 -50.26 -2.67
CA PRO A 289 -22.97 -51.49 -2.07
C PRO A 289 -23.18 -52.53 -3.20
N ALA A 290 -22.54 -53.66 -3.07
CA ALA A 290 -22.74 -54.82 -3.94
C ALA A 290 -24.25 -55.17 -4.00
N ALA A 291 -24.83 -55.08 -5.21
CA ALA A 291 -26.19 -55.59 -5.45
C ALA A 291 -26.17 -57.10 -5.27
N THR A 292 -26.99 -57.55 -4.32
CA THR A 292 -27.38 -58.97 -4.18
C THR A 292 -28.67 -59.21 -4.99
#